data_d3c7f34d1815d8bc26acd34395dea3a1
#
_entry.id   d3c7f34d1815d8bc26acd34395dea3a1
#
_cell.length_a   1.000
_cell.length_b   1.000
_cell.length_c   1.000
_cell.angle_alpha   90.00
_cell.angle_beta   90.00
_cell.angle_gamma   90.00
#
_symmetry.space_group_name_H-M   'P 1'
#
loop_
_entity.id
_entity.type
_entity.pdbx_description
1 polymer ?
#
loop_
_entity_poly.entity_id
_entity_poly.type
_entity_poly.pdbx_seq_one_letter_code
_entity_poly.pdbx_strand_id
1 'polypeptide(L)'
;MVMTPVDFDENAAIRRFQELLRIPTVSGHGPEGAYQDCAAWLIAYMQELGFLEDIHEFSPVEGKPIVVATWKGKDASLPSILLNSHYDVVPVMEQFWNYEPFGVRRSRPSACGELLENGMIVGRGAQDMKCVCVQYLEALRLLHSTGFVPARNIHLSYVPDEEIGGSDGMGKFLKSNQYQAMLPIALALDEGLANPTNKFTVFYGERTPWWLYVKAEGPTGHGSRFIKDTATIKLIDICNKALKFRDDQENLLGASCGCKHGEMKKNKLGDVTTVNLTVLRSGVTTDGGRTFALNVIPTDAMAGFDIRISPSQDLDAFKALQYTPPKLTLKLTKLGMDVELDVFPAATDSRFLRQLGVPALGFSPMNNTEVLLHEHNEMLHKDTFVRGIHLFKGIFEQLFDN
;
A
#
# COMPACT_ATOMS: atom_id res chain seq x y z
N MET A 1 9.37 -20.71 36.65
CA MET A 1 10.51 -19.79 36.45
C MET A 1 9.90 -18.52 35.90
N VAL A 2 9.83 -17.46 36.71
CA VAL A 2 9.30 -16.16 36.24
C VAL A 2 10.36 -15.60 35.30
N MET A 3 10.09 -15.61 33.99
CA MET A 3 10.98 -14.93 33.04
C MET A 3 10.94 -13.44 33.36
N THR A 4 12.07 -12.85 33.65
CA THR A 4 12.25 -11.40 33.68
C THR A 4 11.81 -10.82 32.33
N PRO A 5 11.07 -9.71 32.28
CA PRO A 5 10.74 -9.07 31.00
C PRO A 5 12.06 -8.82 30.25
N VAL A 6 12.17 -9.34 29.02
CA VAL A 6 13.27 -9.01 28.15
C VAL A 6 13.14 -7.53 27.82
N ASP A 7 14.14 -6.73 28.18
CA ASP A 7 14.18 -5.31 27.82
C ASP A 7 14.11 -5.21 26.29
N PHE A 8 13.09 -4.53 25.78
CA PHE A 8 12.97 -4.28 24.34
C PHE A 8 14.06 -3.29 23.90
N ASP A 9 14.95 -3.72 23.03
CA ASP A 9 16.01 -2.86 22.47
C ASP A 9 15.47 -1.99 21.34
N GLU A 10 14.93 -0.83 21.68
CA GLU A 10 14.42 0.18 20.74
C GLU A 10 15.48 0.58 19.71
N ASN A 11 16.74 0.71 20.12
CA ASN A 11 17.82 1.10 19.21
C ASN A 11 18.11 0.00 18.20
N ALA A 12 18.02 -1.28 18.58
CA ALA A 12 18.14 -2.37 17.63
C ALA A 12 16.99 -2.37 16.61
N ALA A 13 15.75 -2.17 17.06
CA ALA A 13 14.60 -2.07 16.16
C ALA A 13 14.75 -0.90 15.16
N ILE A 14 15.17 0.28 15.65
CA ILE A 14 15.45 1.43 14.79
C ILE A 14 16.56 1.12 13.79
N ARG A 15 17.67 0.48 14.20
CA ARG A 15 18.75 0.09 13.28
C ARG A 15 18.25 -0.83 12.17
N ARG A 16 17.45 -1.85 12.48
CA ARG A 16 16.87 -2.76 11.47
C ARG A 16 15.98 -2.02 10.48
N PHE A 17 15.18 -1.08 10.96
CA PHE A 17 14.39 -0.24 10.06
C PHE A 17 15.27 0.62 9.15
N GLN A 18 16.31 1.24 9.69
CA GLN A 18 17.28 2.01 8.90
C GLN A 18 18.02 1.15 7.85
N GLU A 19 18.36 -0.09 8.20
CA GLU A 19 18.99 -1.07 7.28
C GLU A 19 18.06 -1.38 6.11
N LEU A 20 16.79 -1.70 6.39
CA LEU A 20 15.81 -2.00 5.33
C LEU A 20 15.54 -0.79 4.43
N LEU A 21 15.50 0.42 4.97
CA LEU A 21 15.34 1.64 4.18
C LEU A 21 16.49 1.85 3.18
N ARG A 22 17.71 1.43 3.54
CA ARG A 22 18.88 1.57 2.68
C ARG A 22 18.91 0.63 1.49
N ILE A 23 18.05 -0.37 1.44
CA ILE A 23 17.94 -1.30 0.30
C ILE A 23 16.99 -0.65 -0.73
N PRO A 24 17.47 -0.23 -1.92
CA PRO A 24 16.68 0.55 -2.88
C PRO A 24 15.77 -0.34 -3.74
N THR A 25 14.75 -0.90 -3.15
CA THR A 25 13.78 -1.80 -3.78
C THR A 25 12.76 -1.04 -4.65
N VAL A 26 13.23 -0.30 -5.63
CA VAL A 26 12.36 0.48 -6.52
C VAL A 26 11.51 -0.44 -7.37
N SER A 27 10.18 -0.23 -7.34
CA SER A 27 9.19 -1.02 -8.06
C SER A 27 9.46 -1.05 -9.56
N GLY A 28 9.25 -2.22 -10.16
CA GLY A 28 9.45 -2.47 -11.58
C GLY A 28 10.90 -2.72 -12.02
N HIS A 29 11.90 -2.58 -11.14
CA HIS A 29 13.30 -2.86 -11.50
C HIS A 29 13.63 -4.36 -11.55
N GLY A 30 12.81 -5.23 -10.89
CA GLY A 30 12.94 -6.69 -10.99
C GLY A 30 14.36 -7.21 -10.77
N PRO A 31 14.91 -8.02 -11.71
CA PRO A 31 16.24 -8.63 -11.57
C PRO A 31 17.40 -7.65 -11.51
N GLU A 32 17.24 -6.45 -12.03
CA GLU A 32 18.27 -5.41 -12.07
C GLU A 32 18.29 -4.55 -10.80
N GLY A 33 17.29 -4.69 -9.95
CA GLY A 33 17.14 -3.93 -8.71
C GLY A 33 17.60 -4.72 -7.47
N ALA A 34 17.29 -4.17 -6.30
CA ALA A 34 17.71 -4.69 -5.00
C ALA A 34 16.68 -5.64 -4.34
N TYR A 35 15.76 -6.24 -5.10
CA TYR A 35 14.74 -7.14 -4.56
C TYR A 35 15.37 -8.38 -3.90
N GLN A 36 16.40 -8.95 -4.54
CA GLN A 36 17.11 -10.11 -3.98
C GLN A 36 17.85 -9.77 -2.70
N ASP A 37 18.47 -8.59 -2.62
CA ASP A 37 19.14 -8.13 -1.39
C ASP A 37 18.15 -7.96 -0.24
N CYS A 38 16.96 -7.45 -0.55
CA CYS A 38 15.88 -7.29 0.43
C CYS A 38 15.36 -8.64 0.91
N ALA A 39 15.12 -9.59 0.00
CA ALA A 39 14.68 -10.93 0.35
C ALA A 39 15.72 -11.64 1.24
N ALA A 40 17.00 -11.52 0.92
CA ALA A 40 18.09 -12.09 1.73
C ALA A 40 18.14 -11.46 3.13
N TRP A 41 17.96 -10.12 3.23
CA TRP A 41 17.91 -9.41 4.50
C TRP A 41 16.71 -9.87 5.36
N LEU A 42 15.53 -9.97 4.76
CA LEU A 42 14.30 -10.44 5.44
C LEU A 42 14.46 -11.85 5.98
N ILE A 43 15.01 -12.78 5.16
CA ILE A 43 15.24 -14.17 5.56
C ILE A 43 16.22 -14.23 6.73
N ALA A 44 17.36 -13.53 6.64
CA ALA A 44 18.33 -13.48 7.71
C ALA A 44 17.73 -12.99 9.02
N TYR A 45 16.92 -11.93 8.94
CA TYR A 45 16.24 -11.36 10.09
C TYR A 45 15.21 -12.34 10.70
N MET A 46 14.39 -13.00 9.88
CA MET A 46 13.43 -14.00 10.35
C MET A 46 14.14 -15.20 11.01
N GLN A 47 15.26 -15.65 10.45
CA GLN A 47 16.08 -16.70 11.04
C GLN A 47 16.67 -16.30 12.39
N GLU A 48 17.11 -15.05 12.56
CA GLU A 48 17.60 -14.52 13.84
C GLU A 48 16.52 -14.57 14.93
N LEU A 49 15.22 -14.45 14.57
CA LEU A 49 14.13 -14.55 15.54
C LEU A 49 14.03 -15.91 16.21
N GLY A 50 14.39 -16.99 15.52
CA GLY A 50 14.58 -18.34 16.06
C GLY A 50 13.29 -19.10 16.40
N PHE A 51 12.11 -18.51 16.26
CA PHE A 51 10.79 -19.14 16.50
C PHE A 51 9.92 -19.20 15.24
N LEU A 52 10.31 -18.56 14.16
CA LEU A 52 9.64 -18.69 12.87
C LEU A 52 10.12 -19.95 12.15
N GLU A 53 9.19 -20.64 11.54
CA GLU A 53 9.43 -21.86 10.76
C GLU A 53 9.00 -21.64 9.31
N ASP A 54 9.30 -22.60 8.43
CA ASP A 54 8.94 -22.58 7.02
C ASP A 54 9.38 -21.26 6.33
N ILE A 55 10.56 -20.73 6.75
CA ILE A 55 11.14 -19.51 6.18
C ILE A 55 11.76 -19.87 4.83
N HIS A 56 11.21 -19.36 3.76
CA HIS A 56 11.76 -19.54 2.43
C HIS A 56 11.37 -18.46 1.44
N GLU A 57 12.16 -18.38 0.40
CA GLU A 57 11.95 -17.53 -0.76
C GLU A 57 11.51 -18.38 -1.95
N PHE A 58 10.66 -17.83 -2.79
CA PHE A 58 10.38 -18.35 -4.12
C PHE A 58 10.04 -17.20 -5.07
N SER A 59 10.37 -17.36 -6.35
CA SER A 59 10.19 -16.33 -7.38
C SER A 59 9.28 -16.83 -8.50
N PRO A 60 7.95 -16.65 -8.39
CA PRO A 60 7.03 -17.01 -9.49
C PRO A 60 7.30 -16.21 -10.77
N VAL A 61 7.93 -15.06 -10.64
CA VAL A 61 8.44 -14.22 -11.71
C VAL A 61 9.92 -14.01 -11.46
N GLU A 62 10.76 -14.17 -12.48
CA GLU A 62 12.22 -14.02 -12.37
C GLU A 62 12.60 -12.66 -11.77
N GLY A 63 13.48 -12.67 -10.78
CA GLY A 63 13.98 -11.47 -10.09
C GLY A 63 12.96 -10.77 -9.20
N LYS A 64 11.80 -11.41 -8.92
CA LYS A 64 10.75 -10.88 -8.05
C LYS A 64 10.45 -11.86 -6.90
N PRO A 65 11.38 -11.99 -5.94
CA PRO A 65 11.24 -12.92 -4.84
C PRO A 65 10.08 -12.57 -3.92
N ILE A 66 9.37 -13.61 -3.49
CA ILE A 66 8.37 -13.57 -2.43
C ILE A 66 8.95 -14.30 -1.23
N VAL A 67 8.96 -13.68 -0.07
CA VAL A 67 9.45 -14.27 1.17
C VAL A 67 8.27 -14.60 2.06
N VAL A 68 8.26 -15.82 2.61
CA VAL A 68 7.22 -16.28 3.52
C VAL A 68 7.81 -16.91 4.76
N ALA A 69 7.08 -16.87 5.87
CA ALA A 69 7.42 -17.55 7.11
C ALA A 69 6.15 -17.88 7.89
N THR A 70 6.28 -18.79 8.88
CA THR A 70 5.18 -19.21 9.73
C THR A 70 5.60 -19.22 11.20
N TRP A 71 4.84 -18.58 12.06
CA TRP A 71 4.86 -18.85 13.49
C TRP A 71 3.77 -19.88 13.79
N LYS A 72 4.18 -21.11 14.09
CA LYS A 72 3.23 -22.20 14.35
C LYS A 72 2.47 -21.99 15.65
N GLY A 73 1.17 -22.14 15.58
CA GLY A 73 0.25 -22.10 16.71
C GLY A 73 0.08 -23.44 17.38
N LYS A 74 -0.66 -23.41 18.50
CA LYS A 74 -1.01 -24.63 19.28
C LYS A 74 -1.93 -25.57 18.50
N ASP A 75 -2.78 -25.02 17.63
CA ASP A 75 -3.73 -25.78 16.82
C ASP A 75 -3.68 -25.32 15.35
N ALA A 76 -3.04 -26.12 14.52
CA ALA A 76 -2.91 -25.86 13.10
C ALA A 76 -4.22 -26.08 12.30
N SER A 77 -5.28 -26.63 12.93
CA SER A 77 -6.57 -26.81 12.28
C SER A 77 -7.44 -25.53 12.30
N LEU A 78 -7.09 -24.57 13.14
CA LEU A 78 -7.76 -23.28 13.18
C LEU A 78 -7.39 -22.44 11.95
N PRO A 79 -8.35 -21.66 11.40
CA PRO A 79 -8.04 -20.72 10.33
C PRO A 79 -6.93 -19.76 10.75
N SER A 80 -5.90 -19.63 9.92
CA SER A 80 -4.69 -18.86 10.20
C SER A 80 -4.90 -17.33 10.09
N ILE A 81 -3.89 -16.56 10.47
CA ILE A 81 -3.82 -15.11 10.21
C ILE A 81 -2.63 -14.86 9.29
N LEU A 82 -2.81 -14.00 8.30
CA LEU A 82 -1.76 -13.54 7.39
C LEU A 82 -1.36 -12.11 7.72
N LEU A 83 -0.08 -11.87 7.95
CA LEU A 83 0.54 -10.56 8.04
C LEU A 83 1.23 -10.29 6.69
N ASN A 84 0.60 -9.47 5.85
CA ASN A 84 1.13 -9.10 4.55
C ASN A 84 1.91 -7.80 4.62
N SER A 85 2.96 -7.71 3.83
CA SER A 85 3.71 -6.49 3.56
C SER A 85 4.27 -6.52 2.15
N HIS A 86 4.32 -5.37 1.48
CA HIS A 86 5.19 -5.22 0.33
C HIS A 86 6.52 -4.58 0.75
N TYR A 87 7.58 -4.91 0.01
CA TYR A 87 8.92 -4.38 0.28
C TYR A 87 9.42 -3.43 -0.80
N ASP A 88 8.72 -3.35 -1.92
CA ASP A 88 9.03 -2.39 -2.98
C ASP A 88 8.58 -0.97 -2.60
N VAL A 89 9.10 0.00 -3.30
CA VAL A 89 8.86 1.42 -3.08
C VAL A 89 8.79 2.17 -4.40
N VAL A 90 8.03 3.26 -4.47
CA VAL A 90 7.96 4.08 -5.69
C VAL A 90 9.30 4.73 -6.03
N PRO A 91 9.56 5.03 -7.32
CA PRO A 91 10.73 5.77 -7.75
C PRO A 91 10.82 7.15 -7.10
N VAL A 92 12.03 7.69 -7.07
CA VAL A 92 12.32 9.02 -6.52
C VAL A 92 12.81 9.98 -7.59
N MET A 93 12.48 11.25 -7.43
CA MET A 93 13.09 12.35 -8.18
C MET A 93 14.12 13.04 -7.28
N GLU A 94 15.36 12.53 -7.29
CA GLU A 94 16.43 12.93 -6.36
C GLU A 94 16.65 14.45 -6.25
N GLN A 95 16.42 15.20 -7.34
CA GLN A 95 16.60 16.66 -7.35
C GLN A 95 15.65 17.41 -6.39
N PHE A 96 14.57 16.79 -5.94
CA PHE A 96 13.61 17.37 -4.99
C PHE A 96 13.78 16.87 -3.56
N TRP A 97 14.75 15.97 -3.33
CA TRP A 97 15.04 15.47 -2.00
C TRP A 97 16.14 16.29 -1.31
N ASN A 98 15.90 16.69 -0.08
CA ASN A 98 16.91 17.36 0.76
C ASN A 98 17.88 16.36 1.40
N TYR A 99 17.50 15.07 1.44
CA TYR A 99 18.22 13.96 2.05
C TYR A 99 18.47 12.88 1.00
N GLU A 100 19.37 11.92 1.28
CA GLU A 100 19.53 10.75 0.43
C GLU A 100 18.30 9.86 0.56
N PRO A 101 17.52 9.63 -0.52
CA PRO A 101 16.31 8.79 -0.46
C PRO A 101 16.63 7.30 -0.28
N PHE A 102 17.81 6.85 -0.74
CA PHE A 102 18.37 5.50 -0.56
C PHE A 102 19.83 5.61 -0.12
N GLY A 103 20.33 4.74 0.73
CA GLY A 103 21.66 4.83 1.35
C GLY A 103 22.89 4.67 0.46
N VAL A 104 22.78 4.86 -0.86
CA VAL A 104 23.78 4.46 -1.84
C VAL A 104 24.79 5.57 -2.18
N ARG A 105 24.51 6.85 -1.95
CA ARG A 105 25.39 7.98 -2.30
C ARG A 105 25.65 8.88 -1.11
N ARG A 106 26.92 9.03 -0.74
CA ARG A 106 27.39 9.95 0.32
C ARG A 106 27.51 11.41 -0.13
N SER A 107 26.70 11.86 -1.10
CA SER A 107 26.85 13.20 -1.69
C SER A 107 26.07 14.30 -0.96
N ARG A 108 25.26 13.95 0.03
CA ARG A 108 24.44 14.89 0.81
C ARG A 108 24.73 14.78 2.32
N PRO A 109 24.36 15.80 3.10
CA PRO A 109 24.69 15.88 4.53
C PRO A 109 24.13 14.75 5.39
N SER A 110 23.05 14.11 4.93
CA SER A 110 22.35 13.05 5.68
C SER A 110 22.10 11.84 4.80
N ALA A 111 22.49 10.65 5.30
CA ALA A 111 22.27 9.39 4.62
C ALA A 111 20.82 8.86 4.82
N CYS A 112 20.32 8.06 3.86
CA CYS A 112 19.05 7.36 4.01
C CYS A 112 19.03 6.53 5.29
N GLY A 113 17.90 6.54 5.98
CA GLY A 113 17.75 5.89 7.28
C GLY A 113 18.50 6.62 8.39
N GLU A 114 19.03 7.82 8.18
CA GLU A 114 19.63 8.60 9.24
C GLU A 114 18.56 9.09 10.21
N LEU A 115 18.87 8.96 11.49
CA LEU A 115 18.07 9.56 12.55
C LEU A 115 18.53 11.02 12.73
N LEU A 116 17.66 11.94 12.34
CA LEU A 116 17.92 13.38 12.51
C LEU A 116 17.85 13.79 13.99
N GLU A 117 18.44 14.94 14.34
CA GLU A 117 18.41 15.49 15.71
C GLU A 117 16.98 15.66 16.25
N ASN A 118 16.01 15.95 15.38
CA ASN A 118 14.60 16.07 15.74
C ASN A 118 13.86 14.72 15.86
N GLY A 119 14.54 13.59 15.77
CA GLY A 119 13.97 12.25 15.89
C GLY A 119 13.34 11.67 14.61
N MET A 120 13.44 12.36 13.48
CA MET A 120 12.93 11.84 12.20
C MET A 120 13.91 10.85 11.57
N ILE A 121 13.38 9.74 11.05
CA ILE A 121 14.09 8.75 10.21
C ILE A 121 13.64 9.01 8.78
N VAL A 122 14.58 9.39 7.91
CA VAL A 122 14.29 9.82 6.53
C VAL A 122 14.64 8.71 5.54
N GLY A 123 13.78 8.50 4.56
CA GLY A 123 14.04 7.58 3.45
C GLY A 123 12.77 7.21 2.71
N ARG A 124 12.89 6.86 1.45
CA ARG A 124 11.78 6.31 0.68
C ARG A 124 11.36 4.95 1.26
N GLY A 125 10.06 4.78 1.54
CA GLY A 125 9.51 3.62 2.25
C GLY A 125 9.43 3.80 3.77
N ALA A 126 9.72 5.00 4.29
CA ALA A 126 9.66 5.26 5.73
C ALA A 126 8.23 5.15 6.28
N GLN A 127 7.22 5.47 5.47
CA GLN A 127 5.80 5.28 5.80
C GLN A 127 5.16 4.16 4.98
N ASP A 128 5.59 3.98 3.73
CA ASP A 128 4.99 3.09 2.75
C ASP A 128 6.02 2.08 2.21
N MET A 129 6.02 0.83 2.68
CA MET A 129 5.51 0.39 4.00
C MET A 129 6.60 -0.33 4.79
N LYS A 130 7.89 -0.02 4.53
CA LYS A 130 9.03 -0.69 5.20
C LYS A 130 9.00 -0.56 6.73
N CYS A 131 8.39 0.51 7.26
CA CYS A 131 8.15 0.62 8.70
C CYS A 131 7.30 -0.53 9.22
N VAL A 132 6.20 -0.87 8.53
CA VAL A 132 5.30 -1.97 8.91
C VAL A 132 5.99 -3.32 8.74
N CYS A 133 6.80 -3.50 7.68
CA CYS A 133 7.62 -4.72 7.49
C CYS A 133 8.43 -5.05 8.75
N VAL A 134 9.12 -4.06 9.31
CA VAL A 134 9.95 -4.24 10.51
C VAL A 134 9.09 -4.27 11.78
N GLN A 135 8.05 -3.44 11.86
CA GLN A 135 7.16 -3.42 13.02
C GLN A 135 6.48 -4.76 13.26
N TYR A 136 6.08 -5.49 12.20
CA TYR A 136 5.54 -6.85 12.34
C TYR A 136 6.55 -7.78 13.00
N LEU A 137 7.77 -7.85 12.48
CA LEU A 137 8.81 -8.75 13.02
C LEU A 137 9.19 -8.40 14.45
N GLU A 138 9.35 -7.12 14.77
CA GLU A 138 9.67 -6.68 16.13
C GLU A 138 8.51 -6.91 17.11
N ALA A 139 7.27 -6.72 16.68
CA ALA A 139 6.10 -7.00 17.50
C ALA A 139 5.98 -8.51 17.81
N LEU A 140 6.26 -9.37 16.82
CA LEU A 140 6.31 -10.82 17.02
C LEU A 140 7.46 -11.21 17.96
N ARG A 141 8.66 -10.61 17.80
CA ARG A 141 9.81 -10.80 18.71
C ARG A 141 9.41 -10.45 20.15
N LEU A 142 8.82 -9.28 20.32
CA LEU A 142 8.40 -8.79 21.63
C LEU A 142 7.33 -9.70 22.24
N LEU A 143 6.37 -10.14 21.45
CA LEU A 143 5.31 -11.05 21.92
C LEU A 143 5.89 -12.42 22.30
N HIS A 144 6.74 -12.99 21.47
CA HIS A 144 7.42 -14.27 21.74
C HIS A 144 8.24 -14.20 23.03
N SER A 145 8.94 -13.09 23.29
CA SER A 145 9.75 -12.91 24.49
C SER A 145 8.96 -12.97 25.80
N THR A 146 7.64 -12.76 25.75
CA THR A 146 6.76 -12.93 26.91
C THR A 146 6.35 -14.39 27.17
N GLY A 147 6.81 -15.33 26.35
CA GLY A 147 6.41 -16.73 26.40
C GLY A 147 5.05 -17.00 25.73
N PHE A 148 4.54 -16.03 24.97
CA PHE A 148 3.28 -16.20 24.22
C PHE A 148 3.45 -17.24 23.12
N VAL A 149 2.44 -18.09 22.97
CA VAL A 149 2.32 -19.04 21.84
C VAL A 149 0.95 -18.84 21.23
N PRO A 150 0.85 -18.51 19.93
CA PRO A 150 -0.44 -18.26 19.28
C PRO A 150 -1.34 -19.51 19.30
N ALA A 151 -2.65 -19.32 19.35
CA ALA A 151 -3.59 -20.44 19.26
C ALA A 151 -3.61 -21.06 17.87
N ARG A 152 -3.42 -20.26 16.83
CA ARG A 152 -3.46 -20.61 15.40
C ARG A 152 -2.17 -20.24 14.70
N ASN A 153 -1.94 -20.77 13.50
CA ASN A 153 -0.77 -20.39 12.70
C ASN A 153 -0.85 -18.91 12.29
N ILE A 154 0.30 -18.25 12.35
CA ILE A 154 0.50 -16.89 11.87
C ILE A 154 1.48 -16.95 10.71
N HIS A 155 1.03 -16.56 9.53
CA HIS A 155 1.84 -16.52 8.35
C HIS A 155 2.27 -15.08 8.06
N LEU A 156 3.49 -14.94 7.55
CA LEU A 156 4.03 -13.69 7.02
C LEU A 156 4.22 -13.85 5.52
N SER A 157 3.90 -12.80 4.77
CA SER A 157 4.26 -12.67 3.36
C SER A 157 4.87 -11.30 3.10
N TYR A 158 5.98 -11.29 2.38
CA TYR A 158 6.63 -10.09 1.88
C TYR A 158 6.69 -10.20 0.37
N VAL A 159 5.96 -9.32 -0.31
CA VAL A 159 5.75 -9.39 -1.76
C VAL A 159 6.32 -8.17 -2.47
N PRO A 160 6.71 -8.31 -3.76
CA PRO A 160 7.18 -7.21 -4.61
C PRO A 160 6.03 -6.57 -5.38
N ASP A 161 6.32 -5.40 -6.00
CA ASP A 161 5.54 -4.75 -7.05
C ASP A 161 4.10 -4.31 -6.63
N GLU A 162 3.84 -4.12 -5.36
CA GLU A 162 2.57 -3.53 -4.91
C GLU A 162 2.35 -2.18 -5.59
N GLU A 163 3.35 -1.32 -5.58
CA GLU A 163 3.37 0.06 -6.07
C GLU A 163 3.08 0.21 -7.57
N ILE A 164 3.22 -0.87 -8.32
CA ILE A 164 2.87 -0.94 -9.75
C ILE A 164 1.71 -1.89 -10.03
N GLY A 165 0.93 -2.20 -9.00
CA GLY A 165 -0.33 -2.91 -9.08
C GLY A 165 -0.29 -4.38 -8.68
N GLY A 166 0.74 -4.88 -8.02
CA GLY A 166 0.81 -6.17 -7.30
C GLY A 166 0.59 -7.45 -8.12
N SER A 167 0.50 -7.34 -9.46
CA SER A 167 0.16 -8.50 -10.30
C SER A 167 1.21 -9.60 -10.24
N ASP A 168 2.48 -9.23 -10.19
CA ASP A 168 3.62 -10.14 -10.14
C ASP A 168 4.01 -10.52 -8.71
N GLY A 169 3.64 -9.71 -7.72
CA GLY A 169 3.76 -9.99 -6.29
C GLY A 169 2.57 -10.77 -5.74
N MET A 170 1.65 -10.08 -5.05
CA MET A 170 0.47 -10.68 -4.42
C MET A 170 -0.36 -11.50 -5.41
N GLY A 171 -0.58 -11.00 -6.64
CA GLY A 171 -1.34 -11.71 -7.67
C GLY A 171 -0.77 -13.08 -8.05
N LYS A 172 0.55 -13.27 -7.99
CA LYS A 172 1.23 -14.57 -8.18
C LYS A 172 1.31 -15.37 -6.89
N PHE A 173 1.52 -14.72 -5.74
CA PHE A 173 1.52 -15.35 -4.44
C PHE A 173 0.24 -16.16 -4.19
N LEU A 174 -0.92 -15.56 -4.40
CA LEU A 174 -2.22 -16.22 -4.16
C LEU A 174 -2.49 -17.43 -5.06
N LYS A 175 -1.73 -17.61 -6.15
CA LYS A 175 -1.80 -18.78 -7.02
C LYS A 175 -0.73 -19.83 -6.71
N SER A 176 0.14 -19.58 -5.75
CA SER A 176 1.26 -20.46 -5.39
C SER A 176 0.84 -21.61 -4.48
N ASN A 177 1.63 -22.67 -4.48
CA ASN A 177 1.47 -23.78 -3.54
C ASN A 177 1.70 -23.33 -2.09
N GLN A 178 2.57 -22.32 -1.89
CA GLN A 178 2.88 -21.75 -0.57
C GLN A 178 1.63 -21.12 0.03
N TYR A 179 0.90 -20.31 -0.73
CA TYR A 179 -0.37 -19.74 -0.28
C TYR A 179 -1.43 -20.83 -0.01
N GLN A 180 -1.54 -21.83 -0.89
CA GLN A 180 -2.49 -22.93 -0.69
C GLN A 180 -2.21 -23.70 0.62
N ALA A 181 -0.96 -23.83 1.02
CA ALA A 181 -0.57 -24.47 2.29
C ALA A 181 -0.96 -23.63 3.53
N MET A 182 -1.22 -22.35 3.39
CA MET A 182 -1.62 -21.46 4.49
C MET A 182 -3.13 -21.46 4.75
N LEU A 183 -3.92 -22.01 3.84
CA LEU A 183 -5.39 -21.99 3.94
C LEU A 183 -5.91 -22.96 5.01
N PRO A 184 -7.07 -22.65 5.64
CA PRO A 184 -7.85 -21.42 5.46
C PRO A 184 -7.29 -20.23 6.25
N ILE A 185 -7.42 -19.02 5.69
CA ILE A 185 -7.04 -17.78 6.36
C ILE A 185 -8.29 -17.07 6.90
N ALA A 186 -8.32 -16.78 8.20
CA ALA A 186 -9.42 -16.09 8.84
C ALA A 186 -9.40 -14.57 8.64
N LEU A 187 -8.20 -14.01 8.60
CA LEU A 187 -7.97 -12.56 8.50
C LEU A 187 -6.58 -12.29 7.95
N ALA A 188 -6.47 -11.28 7.11
CA ALA A 188 -5.19 -10.68 6.75
C ALA A 188 -5.06 -9.27 7.31
N LEU A 189 -3.86 -8.91 7.74
CA LEU A 189 -3.46 -7.53 8.02
C LEU A 189 -2.49 -7.09 6.94
N ASP A 190 -2.64 -5.85 6.52
CA ASP A 190 -1.89 -5.20 5.46
C ASP A 190 -1.64 -3.74 5.81
N GLU A 191 -1.01 -2.98 4.92
CA GLU A 191 -0.74 -1.57 5.12
C GLU A 191 -1.99 -0.70 5.27
N GLY A 192 -1.80 0.44 5.96
CA GLY A 192 -2.73 1.54 6.01
C GLY A 192 -2.02 2.86 5.72
N LEU A 193 -2.60 3.96 6.16
CA LEU A 193 -2.04 5.31 6.01
C LEU A 193 -1.68 5.92 7.36
N ALA A 194 -0.75 6.86 7.35
CA ALA A 194 -0.57 7.80 8.44
C ALA A 194 -1.85 8.64 8.63
N ASN A 195 -2.09 9.08 9.86
CA ASN A 195 -3.19 9.98 10.19
C ASN A 195 -2.64 11.22 10.93
N PRO A 196 -2.88 12.45 10.43
CA PRO A 196 -2.35 13.66 11.06
C PRO A 196 -3.02 14.00 12.40
N THR A 197 -4.11 13.32 12.75
CA THR A 197 -4.81 13.49 14.02
C THR A 197 -4.39 12.44 15.04
N ASN A 198 -4.97 12.47 16.25
CA ASN A 198 -4.74 11.43 17.27
C ASN A 198 -5.40 10.09 16.95
N LYS A 199 -6.21 10.02 15.89
CA LYS A 199 -6.90 8.80 15.48
C LYS A 199 -5.99 7.84 14.73
N PHE A 200 -6.35 6.56 14.82
CA PHE A 200 -5.84 5.53 13.95
C PHE A 200 -6.92 5.16 12.92
N THR A 201 -6.54 5.00 11.66
CA THR A 201 -7.46 4.60 10.60
C THR A 201 -7.30 3.12 10.30
N VAL A 202 -8.41 2.38 10.31
CA VAL A 202 -8.48 0.99 9.84
C VAL A 202 -9.25 0.97 8.54
N PHE A 203 -8.60 0.49 7.49
CA PHE A 203 -9.19 0.38 6.16
C PHE A 203 -9.79 -1.01 5.98
N TYR A 204 -11.12 -1.07 5.85
CA TYR A 204 -11.86 -2.32 5.66
C TYR A 204 -12.22 -2.60 4.19
N GLY A 205 -11.93 -1.68 3.31
CA GLY A 205 -12.17 -1.73 1.87
C GLY A 205 -11.25 -0.74 1.16
N GLU A 206 -11.28 -0.75 -0.16
CA GLU A 206 -10.49 0.15 -1.00
C GLU A 206 -11.22 0.46 -2.30
N ARG A 207 -10.80 1.51 -2.99
CA ARG A 207 -11.33 1.86 -4.31
C ARG A 207 -10.66 0.98 -5.37
N THR A 208 -11.45 0.57 -6.39
CA THR A 208 -10.93 -0.23 -7.50
C THR A 208 -10.23 0.66 -8.53
N PRO A 209 -8.95 0.45 -8.84
CA PRO A 209 -8.24 1.22 -9.84
C PRO A 209 -8.61 0.74 -11.24
N TRP A 210 -8.93 1.69 -12.13
CA TRP A 210 -9.05 1.49 -13.57
C TRP A 210 -8.14 2.48 -14.28
N TRP A 211 -7.21 1.96 -15.07
CA TRP A 211 -6.41 2.74 -16.00
C TRP A 211 -6.97 2.55 -17.41
N LEU A 212 -7.57 3.61 -17.93
CA LEU A 212 -8.27 3.58 -19.20
C LEU A 212 -7.54 4.42 -20.23
N TYR A 213 -7.21 3.80 -21.37
CA TYR A 213 -6.81 4.52 -22.57
C TYR A 213 -7.98 4.61 -23.56
N VAL A 214 -8.23 5.82 -24.04
CA VAL A 214 -9.22 6.10 -25.07
C VAL A 214 -8.48 6.61 -26.31
N LYS A 215 -8.58 5.85 -27.41
CA LYS A 215 -8.08 6.27 -28.72
C LYS A 215 -9.26 6.69 -29.59
N ALA A 216 -9.19 7.88 -30.16
CA ALA A 216 -10.13 8.40 -31.13
C ALA A 216 -9.46 8.42 -32.52
N GLU A 217 -10.20 8.05 -33.56
CA GLU A 217 -9.75 8.12 -34.95
C GLU A 217 -10.70 8.99 -35.76
N GLY A 218 -10.16 9.69 -36.77
CA GLY A 218 -10.93 10.59 -37.60
C GLY A 218 -10.24 10.99 -38.91
N PRO A 219 -10.94 11.71 -39.78
CA PRO A 219 -10.39 12.17 -41.03
C PRO A 219 -9.25 13.17 -40.83
N THR A 220 -8.26 13.15 -41.71
CA THR A 220 -7.19 14.13 -41.80
C THR A 220 -7.48 15.19 -42.84
N GLY A 221 -6.69 16.26 -42.85
CA GLY A 221 -6.73 17.28 -43.88
C GLY A 221 -6.05 18.57 -43.45
N HIS A 222 -6.13 19.57 -44.36
CA HIS A 222 -5.53 20.86 -44.08
C HIS A 222 -6.35 21.65 -43.06
N GLY A 223 -5.68 22.20 -42.03
CA GLY A 223 -6.29 22.90 -40.90
C GLY A 223 -7.10 24.16 -41.26
N SER A 224 -7.01 24.66 -42.50
CA SER A 224 -7.84 25.77 -43.02
C SER A 224 -9.25 25.34 -43.39
N ARG A 225 -9.59 24.04 -43.33
CA ARG A 225 -10.88 23.50 -43.73
C ARG A 225 -11.75 23.14 -42.52
N PHE A 226 -13.08 23.26 -42.68
CA PHE A 226 -14.04 22.76 -41.70
C PHE A 226 -14.24 21.24 -41.89
N ILE A 227 -13.36 20.42 -41.30
CA ILE A 227 -13.47 18.97 -41.35
C ILE A 227 -14.21 18.53 -40.10
N LYS A 228 -15.33 17.78 -40.29
CA LYS A 228 -16.15 17.26 -39.22
C LYS A 228 -15.59 15.95 -38.68
N ASP A 229 -15.96 15.59 -37.46
CA ASP A 229 -15.68 14.32 -36.80
C ASP A 229 -14.18 13.97 -36.73
N THR A 230 -13.34 14.99 -36.57
CA THR A 230 -11.90 14.78 -36.39
C THR A 230 -11.59 14.03 -35.09
N ALA A 231 -10.50 13.30 -35.06
CA ALA A 231 -10.07 12.52 -33.88
C ALA A 231 -9.99 13.37 -32.61
N THR A 232 -9.39 14.56 -32.74
CA THR A 232 -9.21 15.49 -31.62
C THR A 232 -10.54 16.00 -31.08
N ILE A 233 -11.53 16.34 -31.93
CA ILE A 233 -12.84 16.82 -31.48
C ILE A 233 -13.58 15.71 -30.73
N LYS A 234 -13.57 14.47 -31.26
CA LYS A 234 -14.17 13.32 -30.58
C LYS A 234 -13.54 13.08 -29.21
N LEU A 235 -12.21 13.17 -29.12
CA LEU A 235 -11.50 12.97 -27.86
C LEU A 235 -11.83 14.07 -26.84
N ILE A 236 -11.87 15.33 -27.26
CA ILE A 236 -12.26 16.47 -26.39
C ILE A 236 -13.66 16.25 -25.82
N ASP A 237 -14.63 15.79 -26.62
CA ASP A 237 -15.99 15.51 -26.14
C ASP A 237 -15.98 14.44 -25.03
N ILE A 238 -15.19 13.36 -25.19
CA ILE A 238 -15.03 12.31 -24.18
C ILE A 238 -14.36 12.88 -22.92
N CYS A 239 -13.28 13.63 -23.09
CA CYS A 239 -12.58 14.26 -21.96
C CYS A 239 -13.51 15.20 -21.17
N ASN A 240 -14.29 16.03 -21.85
CA ASN A 240 -15.25 16.93 -21.20
C ASN A 240 -16.30 16.16 -20.38
N LYS A 241 -16.81 15.02 -20.90
CA LYS A 241 -17.75 14.17 -20.16
C LYS A 241 -17.09 13.56 -18.91
N ALA A 242 -15.86 13.08 -19.04
CA ALA A 242 -15.10 12.53 -17.92
C ALA A 242 -14.79 13.57 -16.85
N LEU A 243 -14.39 14.78 -17.24
CA LEU A 243 -14.12 15.89 -16.33
C LEU A 243 -15.39 16.37 -15.64
N LYS A 244 -16.52 16.44 -16.38
CA LYS A 244 -17.81 16.75 -15.77
C LYS A 244 -18.19 15.72 -14.69
N PHE A 245 -18.04 14.42 -14.99
CA PHE A 245 -18.29 13.37 -14.00
C PHE A 245 -17.37 13.53 -12.78
N ARG A 246 -16.07 13.85 -12.98
CA ARG A 246 -15.13 14.17 -11.91
C ARG A 246 -15.67 15.29 -11.01
N ASP A 247 -16.10 16.40 -11.60
CA ASP A 247 -16.64 17.55 -10.86
C ASP A 247 -17.90 17.17 -10.07
N ASP A 248 -18.78 16.36 -10.67
CA ASP A 248 -19.99 15.86 -10.00
C ASP A 248 -19.62 14.99 -8.77
N GLN A 249 -18.57 14.16 -8.86
CA GLN A 249 -18.07 13.37 -7.73
C GLN A 249 -17.36 14.22 -6.67
N GLU A 250 -16.57 15.22 -7.07
CA GLU A 250 -15.89 16.14 -6.16
C GLU A 250 -16.91 16.96 -5.34
N ASN A 251 -18.03 17.35 -5.93
CA ASN A 251 -19.13 18.03 -5.23
C ASN A 251 -19.81 17.16 -4.16
N LEU A 252 -19.63 15.82 -4.20
CA LEU A 252 -20.11 14.92 -3.16
C LEU A 252 -19.18 14.89 -1.93
N LEU A 253 -17.92 15.34 -2.05
CA LEU A 253 -16.99 15.42 -0.91
C LEU A 253 -17.52 16.41 0.13
N GLY A 254 -17.60 15.96 1.37
CA GLY A 254 -18.11 16.76 2.46
C GLY A 254 -19.64 16.98 2.46
N ALA A 255 -20.35 16.52 1.42
CA ALA A 255 -21.81 16.49 1.43
C ALA A 255 -22.30 15.44 2.44
N SER A 256 -23.37 15.78 3.16
CA SER A 256 -23.97 14.87 4.15
C SER A 256 -24.76 13.77 3.45
N CYS A 257 -24.41 12.51 3.70
CA CYS A 257 -25.24 11.40 3.28
C CYS A 257 -26.49 11.30 4.15
N GLY A 258 -27.68 11.34 3.53
CA GLY A 258 -28.99 11.27 4.19
C GLY A 258 -29.33 9.87 4.72
N CYS A 259 -28.42 9.20 5.44
CA CYS A 259 -28.69 7.92 6.06
C CYS A 259 -29.66 8.06 7.22
N LYS A 260 -30.67 7.18 7.31
CA LYS A 260 -31.80 7.22 8.25
C LYS A 260 -31.46 6.98 9.74
N HIS A 261 -30.21 7.04 10.13
CA HIS A 261 -29.76 6.83 11.51
C HIS A 261 -28.84 7.98 11.98
N GLY A 262 -29.42 9.08 12.35
CA GLY A 262 -29.05 9.99 13.43
C GLY A 262 -27.75 10.81 13.34
N GLU A 263 -26.70 10.40 12.65
CA GLU A 263 -25.46 11.17 12.46
C GLU A 263 -25.20 11.43 10.98
N MET A 264 -25.09 12.71 10.61
CA MET A 264 -24.76 13.13 9.24
C MET A 264 -23.26 12.85 8.98
N LYS A 265 -22.94 11.66 8.46
CA LYS A 265 -21.58 11.33 8.03
C LYS A 265 -21.27 12.09 6.73
N LYS A 266 -20.20 12.88 6.75
CA LYS A 266 -19.70 13.53 5.53
C LYS A 266 -18.97 12.52 4.67
N ASN A 267 -19.18 12.56 3.35
CA ASN A 267 -18.44 11.72 2.42
C ASN A 267 -16.94 12.05 2.46
N LYS A 268 -16.13 11.02 2.59
CA LYS A 268 -14.66 11.06 2.49
C LYS A 268 -14.21 10.67 1.08
N LEU A 269 -12.93 10.77 0.81
CA LEU A 269 -12.37 10.45 -0.51
C LEU A 269 -12.63 9.00 -0.94
N GLY A 270 -12.64 8.04 -0.01
CA GLY A 270 -12.98 6.64 -0.27
C GLY A 270 -14.44 6.41 -0.69
N ASP A 271 -15.35 7.32 -0.32
CA ASP A 271 -16.78 7.22 -0.61
C ASP A 271 -17.15 7.69 -2.02
N VAL A 272 -16.23 8.33 -2.76
CA VAL A 272 -16.46 8.90 -4.09
C VAL A 272 -15.55 8.30 -5.15
N THR A 273 -15.98 8.30 -6.40
CA THR A 273 -15.17 7.86 -7.54
C THR A 273 -14.37 9.04 -8.09
N THR A 274 -13.05 8.89 -8.18
CA THR A 274 -12.22 9.91 -8.82
C THR A 274 -11.90 9.55 -10.26
N VAL A 275 -11.83 10.55 -11.13
CA VAL A 275 -11.39 10.43 -12.52
C VAL A 275 -10.38 11.54 -12.80
N ASN A 276 -9.15 11.16 -13.13
CA ASN A 276 -8.11 12.10 -13.49
C ASN A 276 -7.64 11.84 -14.92
N LEU A 277 -7.62 12.89 -15.75
CA LEU A 277 -7.00 12.86 -17.07
C LEU A 277 -5.49 12.98 -16.89
N THR A 278 -4.76 11.89 -17.12
CA THR A 278 -3.31 11.78 -16.88
C THR A 278 -2.49 11.85 -18.17
N VAL A 279 -3.10 11.51 -19.30
CA VAL A 279 -2.46 11.58 -20.62
C VAL A 279 -3.41 12.25 -21.60
N LEU A 280 -2.90 13.22 -22.39
CA LEU A 280 -3.62 13.80 -23.52
C LEU A 280 -2.64 14.03 -24.67
N ARG A 281 -2.85 13.33 -25.79
CA ARG A 281 -1.97 13.39 -26.97
C ARG A 281 -2.78 13.54 -28.24
N SER A 282 -2.41 14.51 -29.06
CA SER A 282 -2.93 14.70 -30.41
C SER A 282 -1.95 15.58 -31.21
N GLY A 283 -1.98 15.50 -32.53
CA GLY A 283 -1.16 16.30 -33.41
C GLY A 283 -0.20 15.46 -34.28
N VAL A 284 0.19 16.02 -35.41
CA VAL A 284 1.13 15.40 -36.36
C VAL A 284 2.54 15.90 -36.07
N THR A 285 3.46 14.98 -35.84
CA THR A 285 4.87 15.27 -35.58
C THR A 285 5.77 14.30 -36.34
N THR A 286 6.98 14.76 -36.70
CA THR A 286 8.01 13.94 -37.39
C THR A 286 9.26 13.74 -36.54
N ASP A 287 9.32 14.39 -35.35
CA ASP A 287 10.51 14.44 -34.49
C ASP A 287 10.25 13.92 -33.04
N GLY A 288 9.29 13.00 -32.91
CA GLY A 288 8.96 12.38 -31.61
C GLY A 288 8.19 13.31 -30.66
N GLY A 289 7.51 14.31 -31.18
CA GLY A 289 6.65 15.20 -30.37
C GLY A 289 7.35 16.50 -29.89
N ARG A 290 8.50 16.86 -30.49
CA ARG A 290 9.17 18.12 -30.17
C ARG A 290 8.57 19.30 -30.94
N THR A 291 8.15 19.06 -32.20
CA THR A 291 7.47 20.04 -33.03
C THR A 291 6.21 19.44 -33.67
N PHE A 292 5.19 20.27 -33.89
CA PHE A 292 3.89 19.83 -34.45
C PHE A 292 3.54 20.64 -35.68
N ALA A 293 3.00 19.95 -36.69
CA ALA A 293 2.47 20.57 -37.91
C ALA A 293 1.06 21.15 -37.62
N LEU A 294 1.00 22.45 -37.29
CA LEU A 294 -0.24 23.14 -36.90
C LEU A 294 -1.31 23.21 -38.00
N ASN A 295 -0.87 23.06 -39.26
CA ASN A 295 -1.76 23.13 -40.45
C ASN A 295 -2.27 21.76 -40.89
N VAL A 296 -2.01 20.68 -40.12
CA VAL A 296 -2.44 19.31 -40.45
C VAL A 296 -3.34 18.78 -39.36
N ILE A 297 -4.55 18.30 -39.72
CA ILE A 297 -5.47 17.65 -38.81
C ILE A 297 -5.01 16.20 -38.60
N PRO A 298 -4.76 15.75 -37.35
CA PRO A 298 -4.28 14.41 -37.06
C PRO A 298 -5.37 13.35 -37.29
N THR A 299 -4.94 12.15 -37.68
CA THR A 299 -5.81 10.99 -37.89
C THR A 299 -6.22 10.30 -36.60
N ASP A 300 -5.45 10.52 -35.55
CA ASP A 300 -5.70 9.91 -34.22
C ASP A 300 -5.42 10.89 -33.08
N ALA A 301 -6.03 10.60 -31.95
CA ALA A 301 -5.83 11.29 -30.69
C ALA A 301 -6.02 10.30 -29.55
N MET A 302 -5.35 10.48 -28.42
CA MET A 302 -5.38 9.55 -27.29
C MET A 302 -5.46 10.31 -25.96
N ALA A 303 -6.30 9.81 -25.05
CA ALA A 303 -6.35 10.21 -23.64
C ALA A 303 -6.15 9.00 -22.74
N GLY A 304 -5.49 9.23 -21.59
CA GLY A 304 -5.36 8.26 -20.51
C GLY A 304 -6.03 8.80 -19.25
N PHE A 305 -6.71 7.92 -18.52
CA PHE A 305 -7.40 8.26 -17.28
C PHE A 305 -6.97 7.32 -16.17
N ASP A 306 -6.69 7.87 -14.99
CA ASP A 306 -6.70 7.14 -13.72
C ASP A 306 -8.09 7.30 -13.09
N ILE A 307 -8.78 6.18 -12.91
CA ILE A 307 -10.11 6.12 -12.32
C ILE A 307 -10.01 5.27 -11.05
N ARG A 308 -10.53 5.82 -9.93
CA ARG A 308 -10.63 5.09 -8.65
C ARG A 308 -12.09 4.96 -8.27
N ILE A 309 -12.65 3.77 -8.49
CA ILE A 309 -14.07 3.49 -8.30
C ILE A 309 -14.33 3.22 -6.83
N SER A 310 -15.25 3.98 -6.23
CA SER A 310 -15.68 3.75 -4.85
C SER A 310 -16.45 2.43 -4.72
N PRO A 311 -16.20 1.62 -3.67
CA PRO A 311 -16.94 0.38 -3.42
C PRO A 311 -18.43 0.62 -3.15
N SER A 312 -18.83 1.84 -2.80
CA SER A 312 -20.24 2.20 -2.66
C SER A 312 -21.02 2.16 -3.99
N GLN A 313 -20.33 2.15 -5.12
CA GLN A 313 -20.92 2.04 -6.47
C GLN A 313 -20.95 0.60 -6.98
N ASP A 314 -20.21 -0.32 -6.37
CA ASP A 314 -20.21 -1.76 -6.69
C ASP A 314 -20.91 -2.54 -5.57
N LEU A 315 -22.21 -2.81 -5.77
CA LEU A 315 -23.04 -3.54 -4.80
C LEU A 315 -22.57 -4.98 -4.55
N ASP A 316 -21.87 -5.61 -5.49
CA ASP A 316 -21.39 -7.00 -5.35
C ASP A 316 -20.06 -7.05 -4.60
N ALA A 317 -19.17 -6.09 -4.78
CA ALA A 317 -18.00 -5.90 -3.93
C ALA A 317 -18.40 -5.56 -2.48
N PHE A 318 -19.45 -4.75 -2.29
CA PHE A 318 -19.96 -4.43 -0.96
C PHE A 318 -20.58 -5.63 -0.24
N LYS A 319 -21.19 -6.58 -0.94
CA LYS A 319 -21.73 -7.82 -0.35
C LYS A 319 -20.62 -8.76 0.14
N ALA A 320 -19.46 -8.77 -0.49
CA ALA A 320 -18.28 -9.52 -0.03
C ALA A 320 -17.67 -8.93 1.25
N LEU A 321 -17.92 -7.65 1.54
CA LEU A 321 -17.45 -6.92 2.73
C LEU A 321 -18.28 -7.21 4.00
N GLN A 322 -19.14 -8.23 4.03
CA GLN A 322 -19.91 -8.60 5.24
C GLN A 322 -19.04 -9.15 6.40
N TYR A 323 -17.70 -9.05 6.29
CA TYR A 323 -16.85 -9.26 7.45
C TYR A 323 -16.92 -8.05 8.37
N THR A 324 -17.38 -8.29 9.55
CA THR A 324 -17.74 -7.30 10.56
C THR A 324 -16.51 -6.59 11.13
N PRO A 325 -16.16 -5.36 10.65
CA PRO A 325 -15.18 -4.49 11.31
C PRO A 325 -15.39 -4.31 12.84
N PRO A 326 -16.64 -4.42 13.39
CA PRO A 326 -16.91 -4.16 14.80
C PRO A 326 -16.06 -4.95 15.79
N LYS A 327 -15.66 -6.20 15.48
CA LYS A 327 -14.88 -7.02 16.44
C LYS A 327 -13.44 -6.52 16.58
N LEU A 328 -12.77 -6.12 15.51
CA LEU A 328 -11.43 -5.56 15.59
C LEU A 328 -11.45 -4.15 16.18
N THR A 329 -12.37 -3.29 15.75
CA THR A 329 -12.55 -1.95 16.31
C THR A 329 -12.74 -2.02 17.83
N LEU A 330 -13.59 -2.93 18.33
CA LEU A 330 -13.79 -3.12 19.77
C LEU A 330 -12.50 -3.58 20.47
N LYS A 331 -11.70 -4.44 19.84
CA LYS A 331 -10.41 -4.88 20.37
C LYS A 331 -9.40 -3.72 20.45
N LEU A 332 -9.28 -2.92 19.40
CA LEU A 332 -8.40 -1.76 19.35
C LEU A 332 -8.80 -0.68 20.37
N THR A 333 -10.10 -0.43 20.53
CA THR A 333 -10.61 0.49 21.56
C THR A 333 -10.27 0.03 22.97
N LYS A 334 -10.26 -1.30 23.23
CA LYS A 334 -9.81 -1.85 24.52
C LYS A 334 -8.32 -1.59 24.80
N LEU A 335 -7.52 -1.38 23.77
CA LEU A 335 -6.11 -0.95 23.88
C LEU A 335 -5.96 0.56 24.08
N GLY A 336 -7.06 1.31 24.25
CA GLY A 336 -7.05 2.78 24.42
C GLY A 336 -6.82 3.54 23.11
N MET A 337 -7.00 2.88 21.96
CA MET A 337 -6.85 3.51 20.64
C MET A 337 -8.15 4.21 20.22
N ASP A 338 -8.05 5.47 19.78
CA ASP A 338 -9.13 6.17 19.10
C ASP A 338 -9.10 5.77 17.61
N VAL A 339 -10.06 4.95 17.20
CA VAL A 339 -10.05 4.29 15.88
C VAL A 339 -11.20 4.80 15.03
N GLU A 340 -10.91 5.14 13.79
CA GLU A 340 -11.92 5.34 12.76
C GLU A 340 -11.82 4.28 11.66
N LEU A 341 -12.97 3.94 11.08
CA LEU A 341 -13.06 3.04 9.94
C LEU A 341 -13.19 3.84 8.66
N ASP A 342 -12.46 3.39 7.61
CA ASP A 342 -12.51 4.07 6.32
C ASP A 342 -12.30 3.10 5.15
N VAL A 343 -12.54 3.61 3.94
CA VAL A 343 -12.20 2.97 2.66
C VAL A 343 -10.89 3.56 2.17
N PHE A 344 -9.91 2.71 1.86
CA PHE A 344 -8.60 3.16 1.39
C PHE A 344 -8.76 3.95 0.08
N PRO A 345 -8.20 5.15 -0.01
CA PRO A 345 -8.43 6.04 -1.15
C PRO A 345 -7.71 5.62 -2.44
N ALA A 346 -6.75 4.71 -2.35
CA ALA A 346 -6.05 4.11 -3.46
C ALA A 346 -6.39 2.61 -3.56
N ALA A 347 -5.41 1.75 -3.83
CA ALA A 347 -5.55 0.30 -3.82
C ALA A 347 -4.30 -0.30 -3.20
N THR A 348 -4.46 -1.42 -2.50
CA THR A 348 -3.41 -2.17 -1.83
C THR A 348 -3.45 -3.64 -2.26
N ASP A 349 -2.51 -4.44 -1.80
CA ASP A 349 -2.54 -5.89 -2.00
C ASP A 349 -3.76 -6.57 -1.36
N SER A 350 -4.37 -5.93 -0.37
CA SER A 350 -5.61 -6.39 0.27
C SER A 350 -6.74 -6.68 -0.71
N ARG A 351 -6.80 -5.99 -1.86
CA ARG A 351 -7.84 -6.23 -2.89
C ARG A 351 -7.82 -7.65 -3.43
N PHE A 352 -6.64 -8.22 -3.63
CA PHE A 352 -6.51 -9.57 -4.13
C PHE A 352 -7.01 -10.61 -3.13
N LEU A 353 -6.74 -10.40 -1.83
CA LEU A 353 -7.24 -11.24 -0.75
C LEU A 353 -8.77 -11.14 -0.64
N ARG A 354 -9.31 -9.91 -0.66
CA ARG A 354 -10.75 -9.66 -0.63
C ARG A 354 -11.49 -10.29 -1.81
N GLN A 355 -10.90 -10.29 -3.01
CA GLN A 355 -11.46 -10.96 -4.19
C GLN A 355 -11.60 -12.48 -4.01
N LEU A 356 -10.75 -13.10 -3.19
CA LEU A 356 -10.84 -14.51 -2.81
C LEU A 356 -11.75 -14.76 -1.59
N GLY A 357 -12.42 -13.73 -1.07
CA GLY A 357 -13.27 -13.82 0.11
C GLY A 357 -12.50 -13.85 1.44
N VAL A 358 -11.21 -13.60 1.44
CA VAL A 358 -10.40 -13.47 2.67
C VAL A 358 -10.57 -12.05 3.21
N PRO A 359 -11.08 -11.88 4.44
CA PRO A 359 -11.11 -10.59 5.09
C PRO A 359 -9.71 -10.01 5.22
N ALA A 360 -9.51 -8.78 4.75
CA ALA A 360 -8.24 -8.07 4.84
C ALA A 360 -8.47 -6.65 5.38
N LEU A 361 -7.64 -6.24 6.32
CA LEU A 361 -7.69 -4.93 6.96
C LEU A 361 -6.37 -4.22 6.78
N GLY A 362 -6.44 -3.00 6.24
CA GLY A 362 -5.30 -2.11 6.14
C GLY A 362 -5.12 -1.32 7.43
N PHE A 363 -3.90 -1.36 8.00
CA PHE A 363 -3.60 -0.64 9.23
C PHE A 363 -2.11 -0.32 9.35
N SER A 364 -1.80 0.97 9.52
CA SER A 364 -0.47 1.45 9.89
C SER A 364 -0.57 2.27 11.19
N PRO A 365 0.23 1.96 12.21
CA PRO A 365 0.10 2.59 13.53
C PRO A 365 0.78 3.96 13.59
N MET A 366 0.39 4.86 12.69
CA MET A 366 1.01 6.18 12.47
C MET A 366 0.00 7.31 12.67
N ASN A 367 -0.52 7.48 13.90
CA ASN A 367 -1.32 8.64 14.25
C ASN A 367 -0.44 9.86 14.61
N ASN A 368 -1.01 11.07 14.61
CA ASN A 368 -0.29 12.34 14.78
C ASN A 368 0.93 12.46 13.81
N THR A 369 0.75 11.93 12.59
CA THR A 369 1.80 11.83 11.58
C THR A 369 1.27 12.36 10.25
N GLU A 370 1.98 13.31 9.66
CA GLU A 370 1.65 13.81 8.34
C GLU A 370 1.76 12.69 7.31
N VAL A 371 0.85 12.68 6.32
CA VAL A 371 0.86 11.68 5.23
C VAL A 371 1.89 12.10 4.21
N LEU A 372 2.98 11.36 4.11
CA LEU A 372 4.11 11.64 3.20
C LEU A 372 4.38 10.49 2.22
N LEU A 373 3.49 9.50 2.14
CA LEU A 373 3.66 8.42 1.16
C LEU A 373 3.74 9.02 -0.26
N HIS A 374 4.68 8.53 -1.07
CA HIS A 374 5.02 8.99 -2.42
C HIS A 374 5.53 10.45 -2.51
N GLU A 375 5.55 11.21 -1.40
CA GLU A 375 6.06 12.56 -1.36
C GLU A 375 7.60 12.60 -1.32
N HIS A 376 8.18 13.75 -1.64
CA HIS A 376 9.61 13.98 -1.45
C HIS A 376 9.93 14.16 0.04
N ASN A 377 11.11 13.68 0.44
CA ASN A 377 11.55 13.71 1.85
C ASN A 377 10.62 12.93 2.78
N GLU A 378 10.11 11.80 2.33
CA GLU A 378 9.34 10.88 3.16
C GLU A 378 10.11 10.53 4.43
N MET A 379 9.45 10.59 5.58
CA MET A 379 10.07 10.38 6.88
C MET A 379 9.06 9.90 7.93
N LEU A 380 9.57 9.24 8.97
CA LEU A 380 8.78 8.80 10.11
C LEU A 380 9.51 9.10 11.42
N HIS A 381 8.81 9.63 12.43
CA HIS A 381 9.41 9.87 13.73
C HIS A 381 9.72 8.55 14.45
N LYS A 382 10.92 8.42 15.04
CA LYS A 382 11.36 7.20 15.72
C LYS A 382 10.38 6.73 16.81
N ASP A 383 9.81 7.67 17.58
CA ASP A 383 8.87 7.32 18.64
C ASP A 383 7.53 6.80 18.09
N THR A 384 7.10 7.28 16.91
CA THR A 384 5.94 6.73 16.20
C THR A 384 6.23 5.32 15.72
N PHE A 385 7.43 5.07 15.16
CA PHE A 385 7.86 3.75 14.74
C PHE A 385 7.89 2.76 15.93
N VAL A 386 8.55 3.12 17.01
CA VAL A 386 8.67 2.27 18.22
C VAL A 386 7.30 2.04 18.87
N ARG A 387 6.47 3.09 19.02
CA ARG A 387 5.10 2.95 19.51
C ARG A 387 4.28 2.00 18.64
N GLY A 388 4.48 2.02 17.32
CA GLY A 388 3.82 1.12 16.38
C GLY A 388 4.11 -0.36 16.67
N ILE A 389 5.35 -0.70 17.05
CA ILE A 389 5.72 -2.06 17.47
C ILE A 389 4.91 -2.51 18.69
N HIS A 390 4.80 -1.67 19.72
CA HIS A 390 4.01 -1.99 20.91
C HIS A 390 2.51 -2.09 20.61
N LEU A 391 1.99 -1.27 19.71
CA LEU A 391 0.60 -1.35 19.27
C LEU A 391 0.33 -2.66 18.52
N PHE A 392 1.18 -3.04 17.57
CA PHE A 392 1.06 -4.34 16.88
C PHE A 392 1.18 -5.50 17.86
N LYS A 393 2.11 -5.46 18.82
CA LYS A 393 2.21 -6.47 19.87
C LYS A 393 0.88 -6.66 20.61
N GLY A 394 0.24 -5.57 21.04
CA GLY A 394 -1.05 -5.61 21.72
C GLY A 394 -2.20 -6.11 20.82
N ILE A 395 -2.18 -5.75 19.54
CA ILE A 395 -3.14 -6.24 18.54
C ILE A 395 -2.98 -7.74 18.33
N PHE A 396 -1.75 -8.20 18.14
CA PHE A 396 -1.41 -9.60 17.89
C PHE A 396 -1.78 -10.49 19.07
N GLU A 397 -1.49 -10.05 20.30
CA GLU A 397 -1.89 -10.75 21.53
C GLU A 397 -3.39 -11.06 21.57
N GLN A 398 -4.21 -10.12 21.08
CA GLN A 398 -5.67 -10.31 21.04
C GLN A 398 -6.17 -11.08 19.81
N LEU A 399 -5.49 -10.95 18.66
CA LEU A 399 -5.92 -11.62 17.43
C LEU A 399 -5.51 -13.07 17.38
N PHE A 400 -4.33 -13.41 17.92
CA PHE A 400 -3.73 -14.72 17.78
C PHE A 400 -4.28 -15.73 18.80
N ASP A 401 -4.90 -15.26 19.88
CA ASP A 401 -5.41 -16.08 20.97
C ASP A 401 -6.91 -16.43 20.86
N ASN A 402 -7.61 -15.91 19.81
CA ASN A 402 -9.07 -16.09 19.64
C ASN A 402 -9.45 -16.80 18.35
#